data_a89927fe3e11d833cdeb04b167cff0fb
#
_entry.id   a89927fe3e11d833cdeb04b167cff0fb
#
_cell.length_a   1.000
_cell.length_b   1.000
_cell.length_c   1.000
_cell.angle_alpha   90.00
_cell.angle_beta   90.00
_cell.angle_gamma   90.00
#
_symmetry.space_group_name_H-M   'P 1'
#
loop_
_entity.id
_entity.type
_entity.pdbx_description
1 polymer ?
#
loop_
_entity_poly.entity_id
_entity_poly.type
_entity_poly.pdbx_seq_one_letter_code
_entity_poly.pdbx_strand_id
1 'polypeptide(L)'
;FYSEVWRWWTAHWVHVGWIHYLLNMVAFACLPFIFPYVKTRFLVILLLVLPPFVSLSFYYGFPDIEAYAGLSGILHGIYVAVAIYFLKFVKERKFALLVLVLACAKILWENLFGSLEISQFIGSPVLVEAHLLGSFWGAVFTITFLLFELLRNSYTIDKSTPFPL
;
A
#
# COMPACT_ATOMS: atom_id res chain seq x y z
N PHE A 1 2.80 11.83 -20.84
CA PHE A 1 3.45 11.06 -19.76
C PHE A 1 4.97 11.30 -19.72
N TYR A 2 5.68 11.30 -20.85
CA TYR A 2 7.15 11.43 -20.88
C TYR A 2 7.68 12.79 -20.44
N SER A 3 6.91 13.87 -20.59
CA SER A 3 7.31 15.23 -20.25
C SER A 3 6.95 15.68 -18.84
N GLU A 4 6.10 14.93 -18.12
CA GLU A 4 5.52 15.32 -16.84
C GLU A 4 5.70 14.25 -15.77
N VAL A 5 6.96 13.88 -15.50
CA VAL A 5 7.34 12.81 -14.56
C VAL A 5 6.85 13.04 -13.13
N TRP A 6 6.60 14.29 -12.72
CA TRP A 6 6.01 14.60 -11.42
C TRP A 6 4.62 14.01 -11.23
N ARG A 7 3.86 13.75 -12.32
CA ARG A 7 2.53 13.13 -12.26
C ARG A 7 2.57 11.72 -11.72
N TRP A 8 3.71 11.03 -11.76
CA TRP A 8 3.87 9.70 -11.16
C TRP A 8 3.65 9.72 -9.64
N TRP A 9 3.84 10.88 -9.01
CA TRP A 9 3.50 11.11 -7.62
C TRP A 9 2.21 11.90 -7.47
N THR A 10 2.07 13.01 -8.17
CA THR A 10 1.00 13.97 -7.91
C THR A 10 -0.38 13.46 -8.30
N ALA A 11 -0.51 12.54 -9.26
CA ALA A 11 -1.79 11.92 -9.61
C ALA A 11 -2.45 11.23 -8.41
N HIS A 12 -1.67 10.67 -7.50
CA HIS A 12 -2.17 10.02 -6.30
C HIS A 12 -2.70 10.99 -5.22
N TRP A 13 -2.40 12.27 -5.33
CA TRP A 13 -2.86 13.31 -4.39
C TRP A 13 -4.04 14.12 -4.92
N VAL A 14 -4.36 13.97 -6.20
CA VAL A 14 -5.52 14.61 -6.83
C VAL A 14 -6.77 13.74 -6.60
N HIS A 15 -7.92 14.38 -6.42
CA HIS A 15 -9.20 13.71 -6.22
C HIS A 15 -10.26 14.26 -7.14
N VAL A 16 -11.12 13.39 -7.67
CA VAL A 16 -12.17 13.76 -8.64
C VAL A 16 -13.28 14.60 -8.00
N GLY A 17 -13.45 14.50 -6.67
CA GLY A 17 -14.45 15.27 -5.94
C GLY A 17 -14.27 15.19 -4.42
N TRP A 18 -15.05 15.99 -3.70
CA TRP A 18 -14.97 16.11 -2.24
C TRP A 18 -15.26 14.80 -1.50
N ILE A 19 -16.19 13.99 -1.97
CA ILE A 19 -16.52 12.69 -1.35
C ILE A 19 -15.33 11.76 -1.48
N HIS A 20 -14.72 11.67 -2.66
CA HIS A 20 -13.52 10.88 -2.89
C HIS A 20 -12.37 11.32 -1.99
N TYR A 21 -12.13 12.63 -1.90
CA TYR A 21 -11.13 13.20 -1.00
C TYR A 21 -11.40 12.83 0.47
N LEU A 22 -12.63 13.05 0.95
CA LEU A 22 -12.98 12.77 2.34
C LEU A 22 -12.83 11.29 2.71
N LEU A 23 -13.29 10.38 1.84
CA LEU A 23 -13.13 8.93 2.07
C LEU A 23 -11.66 8.54 2.18
N ASN A 24 -10.80 9.08 1.32
CA ASN A 24 -9.36 8.81 1.39
C ASN A 24 -8.72 9.42 2.65
N MET A 25 -9.12 10.63 3.04
CA MET A 25 -8.60 11.27 4.25
C MET A 25 -9.05 10.54 5.52
N VAL A 26 -10.29 10.07 5.58
CA VAL A 26 -10.78 9.24 6.69
C VAL A 26 -9.98 7.92 6.74
N ALA A 27 -9.82 7.23 5.62
CA ALA A 27 -9.03 6.01 5.57
C ALA A 27 -7.59 6.26 6.01
N PHE A 28 -6.96 7.35 5.56
CA PHE A 28 -5.61 7.72 6.00
C PHE A 28 -5.55 8.02 7.50
N ALA A 29 -6.50 8.79 8.03
CA ALA A 29 -6.58 9.14 9.43
C ALA A 29 -6.85 7.92 10.34
N CYS A 30 -7.51 6.88 9.85
CA CYS A 30 -7.73 5.65 10.60
C CYS A 30 -6.45 4.81 10.82
N LEU A 31 -5.42 4.97 9.99
CA LEU A 31 -4.18 4.18 10.08
C LEU A 31 -3.55 4.16 11.48
N PRO A 32 -3.29 5.30 12.16
CA PRO A 32 -2.69 5.29 13.50
C PRO A 32 -3.61 4.73 14.59
N PHE A 33 -4.92 4.70 14.36
CA PHE A 33 -5.86 4.06 15.28
C PHE A 33 -5.91 2.55 15.11
N ILE A 34 -5.81 2.09 13.86
CA ILE A 34 -5.80 0.66 13.51
C ILE A 34 -4.44 0.04 13.84
N PHE A 35 -3.35 0.78 13.62
CA PHE A 35 -1.97 0.36 13.89
C PHE A 35 -1.23 1.39 14.75
N PRO A 36 -1.52 1.50 16.06
CA PRO A 36 -1.02 2.58 16.91
C PRO A 36 0.50 2.61 17.07
N TYR A 37 1.17 1.47 16.81
CA TYR A 37 2.64 1.36 16.96
C TYR A 37 3.40 1.50 15.64
N VAL A 38 2.71 1.84 14.54
CA VAL A 38 3.37 2.05 13.25
C VAL A 38 4.27 3.30 13.31
N LYS A 39 5.51 3.15 12.88
CA LYS A 39 6.46 4.28 12.87
C LYS A 39 6.12 5.23 11.73
N THR A 40 5.97 6.51 12.02
CA THR A 40 5.69 7.57 11.03
C THR A 40 6.68 7.53 9.86
N ARG A 41 7.97 7.29 10.10
CA ARG A 41 8.98 7.17 9.05
C ARG A 41 8.66 6.05 8.05
N PHE A 42 8.09 4.95 8.51
CA PHE A 42 7.70 3.83 7.63
C PHE A 42 6.54 4.25 6.72
N LEU A 43 5.54 4.94 7.26
CA LEU A 43 4.43 5.49 6.46
C LEU A 43 4.93 6.52 5.45
N VAL A 44 5.82 7.42 5.84
CA VAL A 44 6.40 8.42 4.93
C VAL A 44 7.16 7.75 3.79
N ILE A 45 7.96 6.73 4.07
CA ILE A 45 8.67 5.97 3.03
C ILE A 45 7.68 5.34 2.05
N LEU A 46 6.62 4.69 2.54
CA LEU A 46 5.60 4.08 1.68
C LEU A 46 4.87 5.14 0.83
N LEU A 47 4.51 6.29 1.40
CA LEU A 47 3.89 7.40 0.67
C LEU A 47 4.78 7.98 -0.44
N LEU A 48 6.09 7.89 -0.30
CA LEU A 48 7.04 8.36 -1.32
C LEU A 48 7.34 7.29 -2.36
N VAL A 49 7.41 6.02 -1.95
CA VAL A 49 7.87 4.94 -2.82
C VAL A 49 6.73 4.28 -3.61
N LEU A 50 5.55 4.08 -3.01
CA LEU A 50 4.45 3.40 -3.69
C LEU A 50 3.93 4.14 -4.94
N PRO A 51 3.74 5.47 -4.93
CA PRO A 51 3.18 6.19 -6.06
C PRO A 51 3.86 5.93 -7.40
N PRO A 52 5.19 6.08 -7.55
CA PRO A 52 5.83 5.85 -8.85
C PRO A 52 5.74 4.40 -9.32
N PHE A 53 5.74 3.42 -8.41
CA PHE A 53 5.63 2.02 -8.80
C PHE A 53 4.21 1.66 -9.25
N VAL A 54 3.19 2.20 -8.61
CA VAL A 54 1.80 2.06 -9.07
C VAL A 54 1.62 2.74 -10.41
N SER A 55 2.14 3.96 -10.60
CA SER A 55 2.08 4.70 -11.87
C SER A 55 2.81 3.96 -13.01
N LEU A 56 4.01 3.40 -12.73
CA LEU A 56 4.73 2.57 -13.69
C LEU A 56 3.95 1.31 -14.08
N SER A 57 3.28 0.69 -13.10
CA SER A 57 2.45 -0.49 -13.37
C SER A 57 1.26 -0.15 -14.25
N PHE A 58 0.64 1.01 -14.09
CA PHE A 58 -0.38 1.50 -15.01
C PHE A 58 0.19 1.72 -16.41
N TYR A 59 1.31 2.40 -16.48
CA TYR A 59 1.93 2.74 -17.76
C TYR A 59 2.25 1.50 -18.63
N TYR A 60 2.79 0.44 -18.02
CA TYR A 60 3.19 -0.77 -18.74
C TYR A 60 2.10 -1.85 -18.81
N GLY A 61 1.27 -1.96 -17.79
CA GLY A 61 0.30 -3.05 -17.65
C GLY A 61 -1.12 -2.70 -18.10
N PHE A 62 -1.48 -1.42 -18.14
CA PHE A 62 -2.84 -0.95 -18.41
C PHE A 62 -2.83 0.27 -19.35
N PRO A 63 -2.35 0.11 -20.60
CA PRO A 63 -2.19 1.22 -21.53
C PRO A 63 -3.51 1.92 -21.90
N ASP A 64 -4.64 1.24 -21.75
CA ASP A 64 -5.98 1.78 -22.03
C ASP A 64 -6.48 2.74 -20.92
N ILE A 65 -5.80 2.80 -19.79
CA ILE A 65 -6.11 3.75 -18.72
C ILE A 65 -5.41 5.08 -18.99
N GLU A 66 -6.17 6.03 -19.56
CA GLU A 66 -5.63 7.34 -19.94
C GLU A 66 -5.36 8.27 -18.75
N ALA A 67 -6.12 8.16 -17.66
CA ALA A 67 -6.01 9.03 -16.50
C ALA A 67 -6.25 8.28 -15.18
N TYR A 68 -5.49 8.66 -14.17
CA TYR A 68 -5.64 8.19 -12.79
C TYR A 68 -5.61 9.36 -11.82
N ALA A 69 -6.50 9.33 -10.84
CA ALA A 69 -6.51 10.26 -9.72
C ALA A 69 -7.02 9.57 -8.44
N GLY A 70 -6.31 9.74 -7.35
CA GLY A 70 -6.74 9.28 -6.03
C GLY A 70 -5.69 8.56 -5.21
N LEU A 71 -5.77 8.75 -3.89
CA LEU A 71 -4.85 8.15 -2.92
C LEU A 71 -5.21 6.69 -2.58
N SER A 72 -6.40 6.22 -2.98
CA SER A 72 -6.95 4.93 -2.52
C SER A 72 -6.05 3.74 -2.83
N GLY A 73 -5.43 3.69 -4.01
CA GLY A 73 -4.47 2.63 -4.35
C GLY A 73 -3.28 2.60 -3.39
N ILE A 74 -2.72 3.77 -3.08
CA ILE A 74 -1.60 3.90 -2.14
C ILE A 74 -2.02 3.51 -0.73
N LEU A 75 -3.23 3.89 -0.30
CA LEU A 75 -3.77 3.49 1.01
C LEU A 75 -3.92 1.97 1.13
N HIS A 76 -4.43 1.28 0.10
CA HIS A 76 -4.46 -0.19 0.09
C HIS A 76 -3.06 -0.77 0.23
N GLY A 77 -2.07 -0.20 -0.47
CA GLY A 77 -0.67 -0.59 -0.34
C GLY A 77 -0.13 -0.39 1.07
N ILE A 78 -0.42 0.74 1.70
CA ILE A 78 0.02 1.04 3.07
C ILE A 78 -0.64 0.09 4.07
N TYR A 79 -1.95 -0.15 3.98
CA TYR A 79 -2.66 -1.07 4.88
C TYR A 79 -2.08 -2.48 4.80
N VAL A 80 -1.86 -2.99 3.57
CA VAL A 80 -1.24 -4.31 3.37
C VAL A 80 0.19 -4.34 3.88
N ALA A 81 0.99 -3.32 3.58
CA ALA A 81 2.38 -3.21 4.02
C ALA A 81 2.50 -3.21 5.55
N VAL A 82 1.70 -2.38 6.21
CA VAL A 82 1.70 -2.28 7.68
C VAL A 82 1.22 -3.59 8.30
N ALA A 83 0.14 -4.17 7.77
CA ALA A 83 -0.37 -5.44 8.29
C ALA A 83 0.67 -6.58 8.16
N ILE A 84 1.35 -6.71 7.00
CA ILE A 84 2.45 -7.69 6.83
C ILE A 84 3.58 -7.43 7.84
N TYR A 85 3.98 -6.17 8.02
CA TYR A 85 5.01 -5.81 9.00
C TYR A 85 4.63 -6.22 10.43
N PHE A 86 3.35 -6.07 10.79
CA PHE A 86 2.85 -6.41 12.13
C PHE A 86 2.68 -7.90 12.38
N LEU A 87 2.72 -8.76 11.36
CA LEU A 87 2.72 -10.22 11.53
C LEU A 87 3.91 -10.74 12.38
N LYS A 88 5.01 -10.00 12.42
CA LYS A 88 6.17 -10.36 13.25
C LYS A 88 5.91 -10.20 14.76
N PHE A 89 4.93 -9.40 15.17
CA PHE A 89 4.61 -9.15 16.56
C PHE A 89 3.50 -10.09 17.03
N VAL A 90 3.78 -10.97 17.97
CA VAL A 90 2.85 -12.02 18.45
C VAL A 90 1.52 -11.43 18.91
N LYS A 91 1.56 -10.29 19.62
CA LYS A 91 0.34 -9.63 20.16
C LYS A 91 -0.55 -9.06 19.06
N GLU A 92 0.05 -8.56 17.97
CA GLU A 92 -0.65 -7.87 16.88
C GLU A 92 -1.02 -8.83 15.73
N ARG A 93 -0.43 -10.03 15.68
CA ARG A 93 -0.51 -10.96 14.55
C ARG A 93 -1.92 -11.30 14.13
N LYS A 94 -2.80 -11.60 15.10
CA LYS A 94 -4.19 -11.99 14.79
C LYS A 94 -4.96 -10.85 14.15
N PHE A 95 -4.78 -9.63 14.66
CA PHE A 95 -5.40 -8.44 14.10
C PHE A 95 -4.84 -8.08 12.73
N ALA A 96 -3.53 -8.11 12.57
CA ALA A 96 -2.86 -7.91 11.27
C ALA A 96 -3.35 -8.93 10.22
N LEU A 97 -3.53 -10.20 10.61
CA LEU A 97 -4.07 -11.22 9.73
C LEU A 97 -5.52 -10.92 9.32
N LEU A 98 -6.35 -10.46 10.26
CA LEU A 98 -7.71 -10.04 9.97
C LEU A 98 -7.72 -8.90 8.93
N VAL A 99 -6.88 -7.88 9.10
CA VAL A 99 -6.78 -6.76 8.14
C VAL A 99 -6.36 -7.27 6.76
N LEU A 100 -5.38 -8.19 6.69
CA LEU A 100 -4.97 -8.79 5.41
C LEU A 100 -6.10 -9.58 4.74
N VAL A 101 -6.83 -10.38 5.50
CA VAL A 101 -7.98 -11.15 4.99
C VAL A 101 -9.04 -10.21 4.44
N LEU A 102 -9.37 -9.14 5.17
CA LEU A 102 -10.36 -8.15 4.73
C LEU A 102 -9.88 -7.39 3.47
N ALA A 103 -8.61 -7.01 3.42
CA ALA A 103 -8.03 -6.37 2.23
C ALA A 103 -8.06 -7.30 1.00
N CYS A 104 -7.66 -8.57 1.17
CA CYS A 104 -7.73 -9.56 0.10
C CYS A 104 -9.17 -9.81 -0.36
N ALA A 105 -10.11 -9.95 0.57
CA ALA A 105 -11.53 -10.17 0.27
C ALA A 105 -12.10 -8.97 -0.51
N LYS A 106 -11.77 -7.73 -0.11
CA LYS A 106 -12.18 -6.52 -0.79
C LYS A 106 -11.62 -6.46 -2.22
N ILE A 107 -10.32 -6.68 -2.38
CA ILE A 107 -9.67 -6.65 -3.70
C ILE A 107 -10.25 -7.74 -4.61
N LEU A 108 -10.44 -8.95 -4.08
CA LEU A 108 -11.04 -10.05 -4.85
C LEU A 108 -12.47 -9.70 -5.28
N TRP A 109 -13.27 -9.16 -4.37
CA TRP A 109 -14.62 -8.72 -4.68
C TRP A 109 -14.65 -7.68 -5.79
N GLU A 110 -13.82 -6.63 -5.68
CA GLU A 110 -13.75 -5.55 -6.67
C GLU A 110 -13.32 -6.05 -8.06
N ASN A 111 -12.39 -7.00 -8.11
CA ASN A 111 -11.93 -7.57 -9.40
C ASN A 111 -12.91 -8.56 -10.03
N LEU A 112 -13.76 -9.22 -9.24
CA LEU A 112 -14.75 -10.17 -9.75
C LEU A 112 -16.10 -9.50 -10.10
N PHE A 113 -16.51 -8.51 -9.30
CA PHE A 113 -17.87 -7.93 -9.36
C PHE A 113 -17.88 -6.42 -9.64
N GLY A 114 -16.70 -5.80 -9.81
CA GLY A 114 -16.56 -4.37 -9.97
C GLY A 114 -16.55 -3.61 -8.63
N SER A 115 -16.34 -2.30 -8.71
CA SER A 115 -16.38 -1.45 -7.52
C SER A 115 -17.74 -1.51 -6.84
N LEU A 116 -17.75 -1.62 -5.51
CA LEU A 116 -18.97 -1.43 -4.72
C LEU A 116 -19.64 -0.11 -5.16
N GLU A 117 -20.96 0.01 -5.02
CA GLU A 117 -21.78 1.16 -5.48
C GLU A 117 -21.31 2.55 -5.02
N ILE A 118 -20.25 2.61 -4.20
CA ILE A 118 -19.53 3.82 -3.80
C ILE A 118 -19.10 4.68 -4.99
N SER A 119 -18.84 4.08 -6.17
CA SER A 119 -18.52 4.82 -7.40
C SER A 119 -19.63 5.79 -7.78
N GLN A 120 -20.90 5.49 -7.52
CA GLN A 120 -22.05 6.37 -7.76
C GLN A 120 -22.01 7.59 -6.84
N PHE A 121 -21.60 7.42 -5.57
CA PHE A 121 -21.46 8.53 -4.62
C PHE A 121 -20.23 9.40 -4.90
N ILE A 122 -19.18 8.81 -5.45
CA ILE A 122 -17.94 9.51 -5.82
C ILE A 122 -18.15 10.33 -7.10
N GLY A 123 -19.11 9.95 -7.95
CA GLY A 123 -19.36 10.59 -9.25
C GLY A 123 -18.30 10.28 -10.32
N SER A 124 -17.51 9.24 -10.11
CA SER A 124 -16.47 8.77 -11.04
C SER A 124 -16.21 7.27 -10.84
N PRO A 125 -15.87 6.54 -11.91
CA PRO A 125 -15.44 5.15 -11.78
C PRO A 125 -14.26 5.01 -10.84
N VAL A 126 -14.32 4.02 -9.95
CA VAL A 126 -13.19 3.64 -9.10
C VAL A 126 -12.33 2.68 -9.90
N LEU A 127 -11.06 3.02 -10.08
CA LEU A 127 -10.08 2.13 -10.71
C LEU A 127 -9.63 1.06 -9.71
N VAL A 128 -10.28 -0.11 -9.79
CA VAL A 128 -10.00 -1.25 -8.89
C VAL A 128 -8.59 -1.80 -9.08
N GLU A 129 -8.03 -1.64 -10.26
CA GLU A 129 -6.64 -1.98 -10.60
C GLU A 129 -5.65 -1.23 -9.71
N ALA A 130 -5.96 0.03 -9.35
CA ALA A 130 -5.12 0.81 -8.43
C ALA A 130 -5.03 0.16 -7.05
N HIS A 131 -6.14 -0.40 -6.55
CA HIS A 131 -6.18 -1.08 -5.25
C HIS A 131 -5.33 -2.36 -5.28
N LEU A 132 -5.45 -3.14 -6.37
CA LEU A 132 -4.65 -4.34 -6.59
C LEU A 132 -3.15 -4.01 -6.68
N LEU A 133 -2.78 -3.06 -7.54
CA LEU A 133 -1.40 -2.66 -7.76
C LEU A 133 -0.76 -2.06 -6.49
N GLY A 134 -1.50 -1.20 -5.80
CA GLY A 134 -1.05 -0.64 -4.52
C GLY A 134 -0.78 -1.72 -3.49
N SER A 135 -1.71 -2.66 -3.32
CA SER A 135 -1.58 -3.79 -2.40
C SER A 135 -0.41 -4.70 -2.76
N PHE A 136 -0.24 -4.99 -4.05
CA PHE A 136 0.88 -5.78 -4.56
C PHE A 136 2.22 -5.13 -4.19
N TRP A 137 2.42 -3.86 -4.52
CA TRP A 137 3.67 -3.16 -4.22
C TRP A 137 3.89 -2.96 -2.73
N GLY A 138 2.84 -2.70 -1.96
CA GLY A 138 2.90 -2.66 -0.50
C GLY A 138 3.42 -3.96 0.10
N ALA A 139 2.92 -5.11 -0.39
CA ALA A 139 3.40 -6.43 0.00
C ALA A 139 4.86 -6.66 -0.41
N VAL A 140 5.20 -6.40 -1.68
CA VAL A 140 6.56 -6.58 -2.20
C VAL A 140 7.58 -5.80 -1.39
N PHE A 141 7.36 -4.49 -1.18
CA PHE A 141 8.30 -3.66 -0.43
C PHE A 141 8.46 -4.11 1.01
N THR A 142 7.37 -4.48 1.67
CA THR A 142 7.45 -4.89 3.08
C THR A 142 8.10 -6.26 3.24
N ILE A 143 7.79 -7.22 2.37
CA ILE A 143 8.45 -8.53 2.39
C ILE A 143 9.95 -8.38 2.12
N THR A 144 10.33 -7.60 1.11
CA THR A 144 11.74 -7.32 0.81
C THR A 144 12.45 -6.66 2.00
N PHE A 145 11.81 -5.69 2.64
CA PHE A 145 12.34 -5.04 3.84
C PHE A 145 12.55 -6.03 4.99
N LEU A 146 11.58 -6.91 5.25
CA LEU A 146 11.67 -7.93 6.31
C LEU A 146 12.76 -8.96 6.02
N LEU A 147 12.91 -9.40 4.78
CA LEU A 147 13.98 -10.29 4.36
C LEU A 147 15.36 -9.64 4.57
N PHE A 148 15.49 -8.35 4.20
CA PHE A 148 16.72 -7.61 4.45
C PHE A 148 17.03 -7.47 5.95
N GLU A 149 16.04 -7.20 6.79
CA GLU A 149 16.22 -7.19 8.27
C GLU A 149 16.74 -8.55 8.78
N LEU A 150 16.16 -9.65 8.31
CA LEU A 150 16.56 -11.00 8.71
C LEU A 150 18.00 -11.30 8.31
N LEU A 151 18.39 -11.03 7.07
CA LEU A 151 19.75 -11.26 6.57
C LEU A 151 20.78 -10.42 7.33
N ARG A 152 20.47 -9.14 7.58
CA ARG A 152 21.34 -8.26 8.34
C ARG A 152 21.57 -8.74 9.77
N ASN A 153 20.51 -9.21 10.44
CA ASN A 153 20.61 -9.70 11.81
C ASN A 153 21.39 -11.01 11.89
N SER A 154 21.21 -11.92 10.92
CA SER A 154 22.00 -13.15 10.83
C SER A 154 23.50 -12.88 10.66
N TYR A 155 23.85 -11.90 9.81
CA TYR A 155 25.24 -11.51 9.58
C TYR A 155 25.90 -10.87 10.82
N THR A 156 25.16 -10.12 11.63
CA THR A 156 25.68 -9.52 12.87
C THR A 156 25.90 -10.55 13.97
N ILE A 157 25.06 -11.59 14.05
CA ILE A 157 25.24 -12.69 15.02
C ILE A 157 26.48 -13.51 14.68
N ASP A 158 26.71 -13.82 13.42
CA ASP A 158 27.91 -14.60 12.97
C ASP A 158 29.22 -13.88 13.29
N LYS A 159 29.28 -12.57 13.18
CA LYS A 159 30.45 -11.77 13.53
C LYS A 159 30.70 -11.61 15.05
N SER A 160 29.68 -11.84 15.87
CA SER A 160 29.81 -11.72 17.34
C SER A 160 30.25 -13.00 18.04
N THR A 161 30.30 -14.14 17.33
CA THR A 161 30.87 -15.38 17.84
C THR A 161 32.39 -15.34 17.67
N PRO A 162 33.20 -15.23 18.76
CA PRO A 162 34.67 -15.37 18.63
C PRO A 162 34.96 -16.78 18.12
N PHE A 163 35.87 -16.88 17.15
CA PHE A 163 36.41 -18.17 16.67
C PHE A 163 36.83 -18.99 17.89
N PRO A 164 36.37 -20.23 18.05
CA PRO A 164 36.99 -21.13 19.05
C PRO A 164 38.45 -21.36 18.62
N LEU A 165 39.37 -20.95 19.51
CA LEU A 165 40.79 -21.28 19.39
C LEU A 165 40.99 -22.78 19.56
#